data_7fcca8633a34e07c696786f82f4c9d85
#
_entry.id   7fcca8633a34e07c696786f82f4c9d85
#
_cell.length_a   1.000
_cell.length_b   1.000
_cell.length_c   1.000
_cell.angle_alpha   90.00
_cell.angle_beta   90.00
_cell.angle_gamma   90.00
#
_symmetry.space_group_name_H-M   'P 1'
#
loop_
_entity.id
_entity.type
_entity.pdbx_description
1 polymer ?
#
loop_
_entity_poly.entity_id
_entity_poly.type
_entity_poly.pdbx_seq_one_letter_code
_entity_poly.pdbx_strand_id
1 'polypeptide(L)'
;MFRTLAVGALVLATIVPGSAAYRAPLYRTEYSLSFLGLPVGRVNFESRIDNESYSIDGEASASGLGAFFYDTTGKLTASGRFTKGIEADRFRAEYRYNQKPTLVDIRFAGGDVVEVVNDPPLKKRGKNWVPIKPADLKSAVDPIAATLVKADRLEDVCKGGARMFDGELRADLSLSYVKTGEVSFTGFEGPTITCRLKFTPAAGYRKGRKALEFLRTKSRIMVTFAQIGETGVYAPVHATIGTQIGTITVRARRFEAL
;
A
#
# COMPACT_ATOMS: atom_id res chain seq x y z
N MET A 1 63.10 31.21 -48.58
CA MET A 1 63.11 30.80 -47.18
C MET A 1 61.67 31.04 -46.58
N PHE A 2 60.80 30.05 -46.60
CA PHE A 2 59.47 30.14 -46.01
C PHE A 2 59.44 29.21 -44.77
N ARG A 3 59.18 29.77 -43.59
CA ARG A 3 59.00 29.07 -42.32
C ARG A 3 57.49 28.83 -42.15
N THR A 4 57.05 27.58 -42.21
CA THR A 4 55.74 27.13 -41.85
C THR A 4 55.64 26.95 -40.32
N LEU A 5 54.75 27.75 -39.70
CA LEU A 5 54.39 27.60 -38.31
C LEU A 5 53.21 26.58 -38.23
N ALA A 6 53.45 25.46 -37.55
CA ALA A 6 52.39 24.50 -37.23
C ALA A 6 51.70 24.90 -35.91
N VAL A 7 50.41 25.22 -35.98
CA VAL A 7 49.54 25.48 -34.80
C VAL A 7 48.96 24.14 -34.34
N GLY A 8 49.43 23.63 -33.21
CA GLY A 8 48.86 22.46 -32.57
C GLY A 8 47.57 22.84 -31.80
N ALA A 9 46.42 22.32 -32.22
CA ALA A 9 45.16 22.44 -31.49
C ALA A 9 45.14 21.44 -30.34
N LEU A 10 45.14 21.95 -29.11
CA LEU A 10 44.99 21.16 -27.89
C LEU A 10 43.49 20.93 -27.66
N VAL A 11 42.99 19.70 -27.90
CA VAL A 11 41.60 19.32 -27.60
C VAL A 11 41.52 18.97 -26.10
N LEU A 12 40.95 19.87 -25.30
CA LEU A 12 40.57 19.58 -23.92
C LEU A 12 39.29 18.70 -23.92
N ALA A 13 39.46 17.40 -23.64
CA ALA A 13 38.35 16.50 -23.39
C ALA A 13 37.78 16.84 -22.01
N THR A 14 36.60 17.46 -21.95
CA THR A 14 35.82 17.64 -20.72
C THR A 14 35.18 16.29 -20.32
N ILE A 15 35.71 15.68 -19.25
CA ILE A 15 35.07 14.52 -18.61
C ILE A 15 33.81 15.04 -17.90
N VAL A 16 32.64 14.78 -18.47
CA VAL A 16 31.37 14.99 -17.80
C VAL A 16 31.21 13.87 -16.77
N PRO A 17 31.19 14.16 -15.47
CA PRO A 17 30.92 13.13 -14.49
C PRO A 17 29.53 12.57 -14.77
N GLY A 18 29.44 11.28 -15.10
CA GLY A 18 28.19 10.57 -15.25
C GLY A 18 27.41 10.67 -13.94
N SER A 19 26.24 11.31 -13.96
CA SER A 19 25.33 11.34 -12.83
C SER A 19 24.95 9.89 -12.51
N ALA A 20 25.41 9.37 -11.37
CA ALA A 20 24.92 8.11 -10.86
C ALA A 20 23.39 8.22 -10.75
N ALA A 21 22.67 7.37 -11.46
CA ALA A 21 21.21 7.36 -11.38
C ALA A 21 20.79 7.15 -9.92
N TYR A 22 20.12 8.13 -9.34
CA TYR A 22 19.56 8.02 -7.99
C TYR A 22 18.62 6.80 -7.95
N ARG A 23 18.88 5.86 -7.05
CA ARG A 23 17.98 4.75 -6.76
C ARG A 23 17.35 5.01 -5.41
N ALA A 24 16.03 5.01 -5.37
CA ALA A 24 15.29 5.07 -4.10
C ALA A 24 15.77 3.98 -3.14
N PRO A 25 15.91 4.27 -1.83
CA PRO A 25 16.30 3.30 -0.82
C PRO A 25 15.40 2.08 -0.84
N LEU A 26 15.98 0.91 -0.63
CA LEU A 26 15.25 -0.35 -0.49
C LEU A 26 14.93 -0.58 0.99
N TYR A 27 13.68 -0.84 1.28
CA TYR A 27 13.19 -1.18 2.62
C TYR A 27 12.64 -2.60 2.64
N ARG A 28 12.93 -3.33 3.71
CA ARG A 28 12.32 -4.61 4.00
C ARG A 28 11.39 -4.48 5.20
N THR A 29 10.15 -4.93 5.03
CA THR A 29 9.15 -4.91 6.09
C THR A 29 8.52 -6.27 6.25
N GLU A 30 8.47 -6.80 7.47
CA GLU A 30 7.85 -8.07 7.79
C GLU A 30 6.69 -7.84 8.76
N TYR A 31 5.52 -8.40 8.43
CA TYR A 31 4.32 -8.33 9.28
C TYR A 31 3.89 -9.71 9.74
N SER A 32 3.44 -9.78 10.99
CA SER A 32 2.65 -10.90 11.50
C SER A 32 1.18 -10.54 11.55
N LEU A 33 0.34 -11.48 11.14
CA LEU A 33 -1.10 -11.39 11.24
C LEU A 33 -1.57 -12.36 12.31
N SER A 34 -2.47 -11.90 13.20
CA SER A 34 -3.13 -12.74 14.20
C SER A 34 -4.63 -12.48 14.21
N PHE A 35 -5.38 -13.53 14.55
CA PHE A 35 -6.82 -13.48 14.78
C PHE A 35 -7.09 -13.95 16.22
N LEU A 36 -7.75 -13.10 17.01
CA LEU A 36 -7.95 -13.35 18.46
C LEU A 36 -6.64 -13.66 19.20
N GLY A 37 -5.53 -13.05 18.78
CA GLY A 37 -4.19 -13.27 19.36
C GLY A 37 -3.43 -14.49 18.81
N LEU A 38 -4.08 -15.37 18.04
CA LEU A 38 -3.47 -16.55 17.46
C LEU A 38 -2.86 -16.25 16.09
N PRO A 39 -1.62 -16.66 15.80
CA PRO A 39 -0.98 -16.41 14.51
C PRO A 39 -1.74 -17.10 13.37
N VAL A 40 -2.03 -16.34 12.30
CA VAL A 40 -2.75 -16.84 11.11
C VAL A 40 -2.01 -16.57 9.79
N GLY A 41 -1.03 -15.66 9.77
CA GLY A 41 -0.32 -15.34 8.54
C GLY A 41 0.89 -14.44 8.75
N ARG A 42 1.68 -14.31 7.69
CA ARG A 42 2.80 -13.37 7.55
C ARG A 42 2.73 -12.69 6.20
N VAL A 43 3.23 -11.47 6.15
CA VAL A 43 3.41 -10.72 4.91
C VAL A 43 4.79 -10.08 4.95
N ASN A 44 5.53 -10.23 3.85
CA ASN A 44 6.83 -9.60 3.66
C ASN A 44 6.70 -8.62 2.50
N PHE A 45 7.30 -7.45 2.64
CA PHE A 45 7.41 -6.48 1.58
C PHE A 45 8.87 -6.10 1.34
N GLU A 46 9.22 -5.96 0.06
CA GLU A 46 10.38 -5.23 -0.39
C GLU A 46 9.90 -3.97 -1.12
N SER A 47 10.34 -2.81 -0.64
CA SER A 47 9.78 -1.55 -1.08
C SER A 47 10.88 -0.56 -1.43
N ARG A 48 10.81 0.06 -2.60
CA ARG A 48 11.59 1.24 -2.95
C ARG A 48 10.70 2.45 -2.79
N ILE A 49 11.03 3.29 -1.85
CA ILE A 49 10.20 4.45 -1.50
C ILE A 49 11.11 5.64 -1.29
N ASP A 50 10.80 6.73 -1.95
CA ASP A 50 11.37 8.06 -1.73
C ASP A 50 10.27 9.11 -1.55
N ASN A 51 10.61 10.38 -1.66
CA ASN A 51 9.65 11.47 -1.55
C ASN A 51 8.78 11.68 -2.81
N GLU A 52 9.08 11.01 -3.92
CA GLU A 52 8.41 11.18 -5.21
C GLU A 52 7.64 9.95 -5.66
N SER A 53 8.12 8.73 -5.30
CA SER A 53 7.58 7.50 -5.84
C SER A 53 7.65 6.32 -4.86
N TYR A 54 6.88 5.28 -5.17
CA TYR A 54 6.97 3.99 -4.51
C TYR A 54 6.84 2.84 -5.52
N SER A 55 7.55 1.76 -5.22
CA SER A 55 7.40 0.44 -5.84
C SER A 55 7.49 -0.59 -4.72
N ILE A 56 6.47 -1.40 -4.58
CA ILE A 56 6.30 -2.35 -3.47
C ILE A 56 6.00 -3.72 -4.03
N ASP A 57 6.82 -4.70 -3.67
CA ASP A 57 6.63 -6.11 -3.91
C ASP A 57 6.29 -6.79 -2.59
N GLY A 58 5.22 -7.58 -2.57
CA GLY A 58 4.73 -8.23 -1.37
C GLY A 58 4.46 -9.72 -1.57
N GLU A 59 4.79 -10.50 -0.54
CA GLU A 59 4.46 -11.92 -0.46
C GLU A 59 3.73 -12.21 0.85
N ALA A 60 2.56 -12.84 0.73
CA ALA A 60 1.75 -13.27 1.86
C ALA A 60 1.72 -14.79 1.96
N SER A 61 1.76 -15.31 3.17
CA SER A 61 1.62 -16.74 3.45
C SER A 61 0.79 -16.98 4.70
N ALA A 62 -0.03 -18.02 4.68
CA ALA A 62 -0.67 -18.52 5.87
C ALA A 62 0.39 -19.10 6.84
N SER A 63 0.21 -18.90 8.14
CA SER A 63 1.10 -19.44 9.16
C SER A 63 0.32 -19.79 10.44
N GLY A 64 0.95 -20.59 11.33
CA GLY A 64 0.29 -21.01 12.56
C GLY A 64 -1.02 -21.74 12.28
N LEU A 65 -2.09 -21.41 12.99
CA LEU A 65 -3.41 -22.00 12.77
C LEU A 65 -3.97 -21.74 11.37
N GLY A 66 -3.61 -20.64 10.74
CA GLY A 66 -4.05 -20.33 9.38
C GLY A 66 -3.58 -21.36 8.35
N ALA A 67 -2.38 -21.93 8.54
CA ALA A 67 -1.82 -22.94 7.64
C ALA A 67 -2.59 -24.28 7.66
N PHE A 68 -3.29 -24.61 8.74
CA PHE A 68 -4.12 -25.81 8.82
C PHE A 68 -5.43 -25.68 8.05
N PHE A 69 -5.91 -24.45 7.83
CA PHE A 69 -7.21 -24.22 7.19
C PHE A 69 -7.07 -23.70 5.75
N TYR A 70 -5.96 -23.05 5.43
CA TYR A 70 -5.77 -22.39 4.13
C TYR A 70 -4.31 -22.51 3.69
N ASP A 71 -4.07 -23.29 2.65
CA ASP A 71 -2.82 -23.21 1.87
C ASP A 71 -2.91 -21.96 0.99
N THR A 72 -2.71 -20.79 1.62
CA THR A 72 -2.87 -19.51 0.94
C THR A 72 -1.51 -18.84 0.85
N THR A 73 -1.01 -18.76 -0.37
CA THR A 73 0.12 -17.90 -0.73
C THR A 73 -0.40 -16.83 -1.67
N GLY A 74 0.12 -15.62 -1.56
CA GLY A 74 -0.23 -14.53 -2.45
C GLY A 74 0.98 -13.66 -2.70
N LYS A 75 1.05 -13.13 -3.93
CA LYS A 75 2.02 -12.12 -4.34
C LYS A 75 1.29 -10.88 -4.76
N LEU A 76 1.88 -9.73 -4.50
CA LEU A 76 1.35 -8.48 -4.99
C LEU A 76 2.49 -7.55 -5.41
N THR A 77 2.18 -6.68 -6.35
CA THR A 77 3.00 -5.53 -6.70
C THR A 77 2.14 -4.28 -6.70
N ALA A 78 2.67 -3.17 -6.19
CA ALA A 78 2.02 -1.87 -6.22
C ALA A 78 3.06 -0.81 -6.56
N SER A 79 2.71 0.12 -7.43
CA SER A 79 3.57 1.25 -7.78
C SER A 79 2.77 2.52 -7.98
N GLY A 80 3.44 3.65 -7.77
CA GLY A 80 2.83 4.96 -7.95
C GLY A 80 3.74 6.10 -7.52
N ARG A 81 3.15 7.27 -7.40
CA ARG A 81 3.85 8.53 -7.14
C ARG A 81 3.20 9.31 -6.00
N PHE A 82 4.01 10.14 -5.38
CA PHE A 82 3.58 11.10 -4.39
C PHE A 82 3.57 12.49 -5.04
N THR A 83 2.37 13.00 -5.28
CA THR A 83 2.14 14.36 -5.82
C THR A 83 1.57 15.25 -4.70
N LYS A 84 0.40 15.86 -4.88
CA LYS A 84 -0.36 16.49 -3.79
C LYS A 84 -0.99 15.48 -2.84
N GLY A 85 -0.89 14.20 -3.17
CA GLY A 85 -1.38 13.05 -2.46
C GLY A 85 -0.70 11.80 -3.01
N ILE A 86 -1.36 10.67 -2.96
CA ILE A 86 -0.87 9.41 -3.52
C ILE A 86 -1.61 9.14 -4.83
N GLU A 87 -0.86 8.94 -5.90
CA GLU A 87 -1.35 8.51 -7.20
C GLU A 87 -0.82 7.12 -7.51
N ALA A 88 -1.68 6.13 -7.59
CA ALA A 88 -1.32 4.79 -8.01
C ALA A 88 -1.07 4.76 -9.53
N ASP A 89 -0.11 3.94 -9.97
CA ASP A 89 0.13 3.65 -11.39
C ASP A 89 -0.35 2.25 -11.73
N ARG A 90 -0.01 1.25 -10.90
CA ARG A 90 -0.45 -0.13 -11.09
C ARG A 90 -0.54 -0.87 -9.76
N PHE A 91 -1.51 -1.75 -9.67
CA PHE A 91 -1.65 -2.77 -8.64
C PHE A 91 -1.91 -4.12 -9.29
N ARG A 92 -1.15 -5.14 -8.88
CA ARG A 92 -1.36 -6.52 -9.32
C ARG A 92 -1.27 -7.44 -8.12
N ALA A 93 -2.26 -8.30 -7.94
CA ALA A 93 -2.29 -9.31 -6.89
C ALA A 93 -2.63 -10.68 -7.48
N GLU A 94 -1.81 -11.67 -7.16
CA GLU A 94 -1.98 -13.06 -7.52
C GLU A 94 -2.07 -13.88 -6.24
N TYR A 95 -3.14 -14.60 -6.05
CA TYR A 95 -3.36 -15.42 -4.85
C TYR A 95 -4.24 -16.63 -5.14
N ARG A 96 -4.29 -17.57 -4.22
CA ARG A 96 -5.22 -18.70 -4.30
C ARG A 96 -6.42 -18.44 -3.41
N TYR A 97 -7.59 -18.61 -3.96
CA TYR A 97 -8.84 -18.56 -3.23
C TYR A 97 -9.64 -19.85 -3.45
N ASN A 98 -9.91 -20.61 -2.37
CA ASN A 98 -10.51 -21.94 -2.47
C ASN A 98 -9.78 -22.85 -3.48
N GLN A 99 -8.45 -22.92 -3.38
CA GLN A 99 -7.55 -23.68 -4.27
C GLN A 99 -7.52 -23.21 -5.74
N LYS A 100 -8.23 -22.14 -6.08
CA LYS A 100 -8.25 -21.58 -7.43
C LYS A 100 -7.32 -20.38 -7.52
N PRO A 101 -6.49 -20.31 -8.57
CA PRO A 101 -5.70 -19.12 -8.82
C PRO A 101 -6.65 -17.94 -9.08
N THR A 102 -6.28 -16.79 -8.55
CA THR A 102 -7.03 -15.54 -8.69
C THR A 102 -6.05 -14.43 -9.01
N LEU A 103 -6.37 -13.61 -9.99
CA LEU A 103 -5.62 -12.43 -10.39
C LEU A 103 -6.51 -11.20 -10.28
N VAL A 104 -5.97 -10.15 -9.73
CA VAL A 104 -6.49 -8.78 -9.85
C VAL A 104 -5.37 -7.93 -10.41
N ASP A 105 -5.61 -7.22 -11.52
CA ASP A 105 -4.65 -6.28 -12.12
C ASP A 105 -5.38 -4.97 -12.42
N ILE A 106 -4.93 -3.88 -11.82
CA ILE A 106 -5.54 -2.56 -11.93
C ILE A 106 -4.48 -1.60 -12.45
N ARG A 107 -4.81 -0.86 -13.52
CA ARG A 107 -3.99 0.23 -14.02
C ARG A 107 -4.68 1.57 -13.78
N PHE A 108 -3.85 2.54 -13.42
CA PHE A 108 -4.28 3.90 -13.14
C PHE A 108 -3.59 4.88 -14.07
N ALA A 109 -4.21 6.01 -14.33
CA ALA A 109 -3.61 7.13 -15.04
C ALA A 109 -4.19 8.43 -14.50
N GLY A 110 -3.31 9.35 -14.07
CA GLY A 110 -3.73 10.65 -13.50
C GLY A 110 -4.63 10.51 -12.26
N GLY A 111 -4.41 9.46 -11.46
CA GLY A 111 -5.22 9.16 -10.28
C GLY A 111 -6.56 8.46 -10.56
N ASP A 112 -6.88 8.14 -11.81
CA ASP A 112 -8.12 7.46 -12.20
C ASP A 112 -7.83 6.00 -12.57
N VAL A 113 -8.75 5.09 -12.23
CA VAL A 113 -8.70 3.70 -12.72
C VAL A 113 -9.04 3.69 -14.21
N VAL A 114 -8.12 3.18 -15.03
CA VAL A 114 -8.29 3.10 -16.49
C VAL A 114 -8.50 1.68 -17.01
N GLU A 115 -8.04 0.69 -16.27
CA GLU A 115 -8.24 -0.72 -16.63
C GLU A 115 -8.30 -1.60 -15.38
N VAL A 116 -9.15 -2.62 -15.43
CA VAL A 116 -9.30 -3.63 -14.38
C VAL A 116 -9.43 -5.01 -15.02
N VAL A 117 -8.55 -5.91 -14.63
CA VAL A 117 -8.63 -7.32 -15.01
C VAL A 117 -8.83 -8.15 -13.75
N ASN A 118 -9.87 -8.97 -13.75
CA ASN A 118 -10.11 -10.00 -12.74
C ASN A 118 -10.12 -11.36 -13.43
N ASP A 119 -9.30 -12.28 -12.96
CA ASP A 119 -9.29 -13.68 -13.40
C ASP A 119 -9.39 -14.62 -12.19
N PRO A 120 -10.46 -15.42 -12.06
CA PRO A 120 -11.61 -15.50 -12.96
C PRO A 120 -12.45 -14.20 -12.98
N PRO A 121 -13.16 -13.94 -14.10
CA PRO A 121 -14.00 -12.76 -14.23
C PRO A 121 -15.05 -12.67 -13.13
N LEU A 122 -15.35 -11.45 -12.71
CA LEU A 122 -16.37 -11.21 -11.69
C LEU A 122 -17.73 -11.77 -12.15
N LYS A 123 -18.40 -12.50 -11.26
CA LYS A 123 -19.72 -13.08 -11.55
C LYS A 123 -20.76 -11.99 -11.79
N LYS A 124 -21.75 -12.26 -12.62
CA LYS A 124 -22.93 -11.38 -12.79
C LYS A 124 -23.56 -11.07 -11.43
N ARG A 125 -23.87 -9.81 -11.19
CA ARG A 125 -24.41 -9.30 -9.93
C ARG A 125 -25.91 -9.18 -9.99
N GLY A 126 -26.58 -9.53 -8.89
CA GLY A 126 -28.05 -9.46 -8.77
C GLY A 126 -28.54 -8.06 -8.35
N LYS A 127 -29.86 -7.91 -8.19
CA LYS A 127 -30.55 -6.64 -7.87
C LYS A 127 -30.06 -5.94 -6.59
N ASN A 128 -29.49 -6.69 -5.64
CA ASN A 128 -28.98 -6.11 -4.38
C ASN A 128 -27.52 -5.65 -4.46
N TRP A 129 -26.97 -5.52 -5.65
CA TRP A 129 -25.60 -5.03 -5.86
C TRP A 129 -25.58 -3.51 -5.98
N VAL A 130 -24.62 -2.86 -5.34
CA VAL A 130 -24.30 -1.44 -5.56
C VAL A 130 -23.28 -1.38 -6.69
N PRO A 131 -23.69 -0.95 -7.90
CA PRO A 131 -22.79 -0.96 -9.04
C PRO A 131 -21.69 0.10 -8.92
N ILE A 132 -20.52 -0.17 -9.50
CA ILE A 132 -19.48 0.82 -9.74
C ILE A 132 -19.96 1.76 -10.87
N LYS A 133 -19.82 3.06 -10.65
CA LYS A 133 -20.06 4.11 -11.65
C LYS A 133 -18.72 4.72 -12.08
N PRO A 134 -18.63 5.36 -13.23
CA PRO A 134 -17.39 6.02 -13.66
C PRO A 134 -16.81 7.02 -12.63
N ALA A 135 -17.67 7.73 -11.91
CA ALA A 135 -17.25 8.66 -10.84
C ALA A 135 -16.63 7.96 -9.63
N ASP A 136 -16.92 6.66 -9.40
CA ASP A 136 -16.34 5.88 -8.31
C ASP A 136 -14.88 5.53 -8.57
N LEU A 137 -14.48 5.50 -9.84
CA LEU A 137 -13.13 5.17 -10.29
C LEU A 137 -12.20 6.38 -10.41
N LYS A 138 -12.72 7.58 -10.14
CA LYS A 138 -11.95 8.83 -10.15
C LYS A 138 -11.19 9.02 -8.84
N SER A 139 -9.93 9.49 -8.96
CA SER A 139 -9.04 9.73 -7.82
C SER A 139 -8.99 8.55 -6.84
N ALA A 140 -8.95 7.34 -7.40
CA ALA A 140 -8.91 6.09 -6.64
C ALA A 140 -7.48 5.57 -6.55
N VAL A 141 -7.18 4.87 -5.46
CA VAL A 141 -5.90 4.19 -5.24
C VAL A 141 -6.14 2.72 -4.90
N ASP A 142 -5.12 1.90 -5.10
CA ASP A 142 -5.14 0.50 -4.75
C ASP A 142 -5.10 0.25 -3.23
N PRO A 143 -5.33 -0.99 -2.76
CA PRO A 143 -5.33 -1.31 -1.33
C PRO A 143 -3.99 -1.05 -0.62
N ILE A 144 -2.85 -1.17 -1.30
CA ILE A 144 -1.53 -0.91 -0.72
C ILE A 144 -1.30 0.60 -0.60
N ALA A 145 -1.50 1.34 -1.68
CA ALA A 145 -1.42 2.80 -1.70
C ALA A 145 -2.35 3.43 -0.64
N ALA A 146 -3.53 2.86 -0.45
CA ALA A 146 -4.50 3.32 0.55
C ALA A 146 -4.02 3.16 2.01
N THR A 147 -2.94 2.40 2.25
CA THR A 147 -2.32 2.27 3.58
C THR A 147 -1.17 3.25 3.81
N LEU A 148 -0.67 3.90 2.77
CA LEU A 148 0.39 4.89 2.88
C LEU A 148 -0.19 6.27 3.14
N VAL A 149 0.57 7.13 3.82
CA VAL A 149 0.21 8.54 4.02
C VAL A 149 1.43 9.40 3.73
N LYS A 150 1.31 10.36 2.81
CA LYS A 150 2.32 11.40 2.60
C LYS A 150 1.97 12.59 3.49
N ALA A 151 2.89 12.98 4.38
CA ALA A 151 2.71 14.13 5.28
C ALA A 151 4.06 14.75 5.63
N ASP A 152 4.08 16.07 5.77
CA ASP A 152 5.29 16.80 6.15
C ASP A 152 5.58 16.66 7.65
N ARG A 153 4.55 16.45 8.47
CA ARG A 153 4.66 16.30 9.92
C ARG A 153 3.82 15.14 10.42
N LEU A 154 4.26 14.55 11.51
CA LEU A 154 3.58 13.41 12.14
C LEU A 154 2.10 13.71 12.46
N GLU A 155 1.79 14.92 12.94
CA GLU A 155 0.43 15.31 13.34
C GLU A 155 -0.54 15.38 12.15
N ASP A 156 -0.03 15.53 10.94
CA ASP A 156 -0.84 15.66 9.74
C ASP A 156 -1.26 14.30 9.17
N VAL A 157 -0.61 13.20 9.59
CA VAL A 157 -0.90 11.82 9.11
C VAL A 157 -2.37 11.44 9.32
N CYS A 158 -2.94 11.76 10.47
CA CYS A 158 -4.33 11.42 10.76
C CYS A 158 -5.38 12.35 10.12
N LYS A 159 -4.96 13.33 9.33
CA LYS A 159 -5.85 14.18 8.50
C LYS A 159 -6.09 13.59 7.13
N GLY A 160 -5.38 12.51 6.80
CA GLY A 160 -5.44 11.82 5.52
C GLY A 160 -6.71 10.98 5.31
N GLY A 161 -6.78 10.43 4.12
CA GLY A 161 -7.81 9.50 3.71
C GLY A 161 -7.54 9.03 2.28
N ALA A 162 -8.28 8.01 1.84
CA ALA A 162 -8.11 7.44 0.51
C ALA A 162 -9.43 6.97 -0.09
N ARG A 163 -9.52 7.01 -1.40
CA ARG A 163 -10.58 6.39 -2.19
C ARG A 163 -10.06 5.04 -2.70
N MET A 164 -10.13 4.01 -1.83
CA MET A 164 -9.59 2.70 -2.12
C MET A 164 -10.46 1.94 -3.14
N PHE A 165 -9.81 1.26 -4.09
CA PHE A 165 -10.44 0.33 -5.03
C PHE A 165 -9.58 -0.94 -5.16
N ASP A 166 -10.19 -2.12 -4.95
CA ASP A 166 -9.49 -3.41 -4.93
C ASP A 166 -9.74 -4.29 -6.16
N GLY A 167 -10.35 -3.71 -7.22
CA GLY A 167 -10.76 -4.44 -8.42
C GLY A 167 -12.25 -4.80 -8.44
N GLU A 168 -12.94 -4.73 -7.30
CA GLU A 168 -14.38 -4.93 -7.17
C GLU A 168 -15.02 -3.94 -6.20
N LEU A 169 -14.47 -3.79 -5.00
CA LEU A 169 -14.99 -2.92 -3.95
C LEU A 169 -14.36 -1.55 -4.01
N ARG A 170 -15.18 -0.52 -4.00
CA ARG A 170 -14.81 0.87 -3.81
C ARG A 170 -15.21 1.31 -2.40
N ALA A 171 -14.24 1.78 -1.61
CA ALA A 171 -14.48 2.27 -0.26
C ALA A 171 -13.76 3.59 0.00
N ASP A 172 -14.39 4.49 0.75
CA ASP A 172 -13.74 5.68 1.29
C ASP A 172 -13.15 5.35 2.66
N LEU A 173 -11.89 5.69 2.82
CA LEU A 173 -11.15 5.61 4.07
C LEU A 173 -10.90 7.02 4.59
N SER A 174 -11.12 7.25 5.86
CA SER A 174 -10.75 8.50 6.53
C SER A 174 -10.10 8.23 7.86
N LEU A 175 -9.10 9.03 8.19
CA LEU A 175 -8.33 8.91 9.42
C LEU A 175 -8.73 10.02 10.41
N SER A 176 -8.65 9.72 11.69
CA SER A 176 -8.78 10.71 12.76
C SER A 176 -7.81 10.39 13.89
N TYR A 177 -7.22 11.43 14.47
CA TYR A 177 -6.21 11.34 15.51
C TYR A 177 -6.73 10.61 16.76
N VAL A 178 -5.87 9.79 17.36
CA VAL A 178 -6.11 9.15 18.65
C VAL A 178 -5.02 9.49 19.65
N LYS A 179 -3.76 9.19 19.29
CA LYS A 179 -2.59 9.46 20.15
C LYS A 179 -1.29 9.41 19.37
N THR A 180 -0.26 10.01 19.92
CA THR A 180 1.14 9.77 19.56
C THR A 180 1.77 8.76 20.51
N GLY A 181 2.92 8.23 20.15
CA GLY A 181 3.71 7.30 20.97
C GLY A 181 5.04 7.01 20.32
N GLU A 182 5.76 6.08 20.89
CA GLU A 182 7.02 5.57 20.38
C GLU A 182 6.95 4.05 20.30
N VAL A 183 7.69 3.47 19.36
CA VAL A 183 7.85 2.02 19.24
C VAL A 183 9.30 1.70 18.93
N SER A 184 9.73 0.52 19.40
CA SER A 184 11.03 -0.07 19.08
C SER A 184 10.81 -1.53 18.72
N PHE A 185 11.29 -1.93 17.53
CA PHE A 185 11.32 -3.32 17.06
C PHE A 185 12.41 -3.43 15.99
N THR A 186 12.68 -4.63 15.47
CA THR A 186 13.80 -4.87 14.55
C THR A 186 13.80 -3.89 13.36
N GLY A 187 14.86 -3.11 13.25
CA GLY A 187 15.12 -2.15 12.18
C GLY A 187 14.37 -0.82 12.29
N PHE A 188 13.62 -0.60 13.38
CA PHE A 188 12.92 0.66 13.61
C PHE A 188 12.83 1.04 15.10
N GLU A 189 13.17 2.28 15.38
CA GLU A 189 12.89 2.94 16.65
C GLU A 189 12.52 4.40 16.36
N GLY A 190 11.41 4.86 16.94
CA GLY A 190 11.02 6.24 16.74
C GLY A 190 9.55 6.54 17.01
N PRO A 191 9.18 7.80 16.72
CA PRO A 191 7.84 8.31 16.99
C PRO A 191 6.80 7.68 16.05
N THR A 192 5.61 7.52 16.61
CA THR A 192 4.45 6.99 15.89
C THR A 192 3.20 7.78 16.18
N ILE A 193 2.24 7.67 15.29
CA ILE A 193 0.91 8.23 15.48
C ILE A 193 -0.15 7.15 15.25
N THR A 194 -1.09 7.05 16.18
CA THR A 194 -2.24 6.15 16.03
C THR A 194 -3.46 6.93 15.59
N CYS A 195 -4.03 6.51 14.48
CA CYS A 195 -5.25 7.04 13.93
C CYS A 195 -6.39 6.00 14.03
N ARG A 196 -7.61 6.49 14.22
CA ARG A 196 -8.81 5.70 13.97
C ARG A 196 -9.15 5.78 12.49
N LEU A 197 -9.29 4.62 11.84
CA LEU A 197 -9.70 4.54 10.46
C LEU A 197 -11.21 4.27 10.39
N LYS A 198 -11.92 5.11 9.64
CA LYS A 198 -13.31 4.89 9.26
C LYS A 198 -13.35 4.30 7.86
N PHE A 199 -14.02 3.15 7.72
CA PHE A 199 -14.24 2.46 6.47
C PHE A 199 -15.68 2.67 6.00
N THR A 200 -15.86 3.21 4.79
CA THR A 200 -17.18 3.48 4.21
C THR A 200 -17.25 2.86 2.80
N PRO A 201 -17.93 1.70 2.63
CA PRO A 201 -18.11 1.12 1.32
C PRO A 201 -18.99 2.03 0.45
N ALA A 202 -18.53 2.39 -0.74
CA ALA A 202 -19.19 3.28 -1.67
C ALA A 202 -19.91 2.53 -2.79
N ALA A 203 -19.23 1.57 -3.44
CA ALA A 203 -19.76 0.80 -4.57
C ALA A 203 -19.04 -0.57 -4.67
N GLY A 204 -19.49 -1.44 -5.57
CA GLY A 204 -18.86 -2.74 -5.79
C GLY A 204 -19.17 -3.77 -4.69
N TYR A 205 -20.30 -3.69 -4.05
CA TYR A 205 -20.67 -4.61 -2.98
C TYR A 205 -22.15 -4.99 -2.97
N ARG A 206 -22.47 -6.09 -2.29
CA ARG A 206 -23.86 -6.52 -2.06
C ARG A 206 -24.44 -5.79 -0.85
N LYS A 207 -25.61 -5.12 -1.02
CA LYS A 207 -26.38 -4.54 0.07
C LYS A 207 -26.74 -5.62 1.11
N GLY A 208 -26.73 -5.25 2.39
CA GLY A 208 -27.05 -6.16 3.48
C GLY A 208 -25.96 -7.20 3.79
N ARG A 209 -24.74 -7.05 3.25
CA ARG A 209 -23.59 -7.89 3.64
C ARG A 209 -23.18 -7.54 5.08
N LYS A 210 -23.55 -8.41 6.01
CA LYS A 210 -23.37 -8.20 7.46
C LYS A 210 -21.94 -7.79 7.86
N ALA A 211 -20.92 -8.41 7.24
CA ALA A 211 -19.53 -8.09 7.52
C ALA A 211 -19.16 -6.64 7.13
N LEU A 212 -19.59 -6.17 5.95
CA LEU A 212 -19.34 -4.79 5.53
C LEU A 212 -20.13 -3.78 6.38
N GLU A 213 -21.35 -4.12 6.74
CA GLU A 213 -22.16 -3.29 7.64
C GLU A 213 -21.50 -3.16 9.02
N PHE A 214 -20.96 -4.25 9.55
CA PHE A 214 -20.21 -4.23 10.80
C PHE A 214 -18.95 -3.36 10.69
N LEU A 215 -18.17 -3.52 9.63
CA LEU A 215 -16.97 -2.70 9.39
C LEU A 215 -17.32 -1.21 9.30
N ARG A 216 -18.45 -0.87 8.67
CA ARG A 216 -18.92 0.50 8.51
C ARG A 216 -19.41 1.12 9.83
N THR A 217 -20.13 0.36 10.68
CA THR A 217 -20.94 0.93 11.77
C THR A 217 -20.43 0.58 13.17
N LYS A 218 -19.80 -0.58 13.35
CA LYS A 218 -19.46 -1.13 14.67
C LYS A 218 -17.97 -1.39 14.85
N SER A 219 -17.21 -1.56 13.76
CA SER A 219 -15.80 -1.87 13.84
C SER A 219 -15.01 -0.70 14.44
N ARG A 220 -14.06 -1.06 15.29
CA ARG A 220 -12.95 -0.21 15.67
C ARG A 220 -11.74 -0.61 14.84
N ILE A 221 -11.34 0.26 13.92
CA ILE A 221 -10.12 0.07 13.16
C ILE A 221 -9.12 1.11 13.66
N MET A 222 -8.02 0.65 14.23
CA MET A 222 -6.94 1.49 14.73
C MET A 222 -5.70 1.18 13.93
N VAL A 223 -5.02 2.20 13.42
CA VAL A 223 -3.78 2.06 12.67
C VAL A 223 -2.73 2.97 13.26
N THR A 224 -1.59 2.40 13.60
CA THR A 224 -0.41 3.13 14.06
C THR A 224 0.57 3.23 12.90
N PHE A 225 0.98 4.44 12.60
CA PHE A 225 1.88 4.77 11.49
C PHE A 225 3.25 5.17 12.02
N ALA A 226 4.28 4.82 11.26
CA ALA A 226 5.66 5.27 11.42
C ALA A 226 6.19 5.77 10.08
N GLN A 227 7.13 6.72 10.12
CA GLN A 227 7.76 7.25 8.92
C GLN A 227 8.75 6.25 8.34
N ILE A 228 8.78 6.13 7.02
CA ILE A 228 9.75 5.33 6.27
C ILE A 228 11.00 6.20 6.01
N GLY A 229 12.07 5.96 6.76
CA GLY A 229 13.27 6.79 6.66
C GLY A 229 12.93 8.28 6.79
N GLU A 230 13.52 9.12 5.94
CA GLU A 230 13.26 10.57 5.89
C GLU A 230 12.40 10.97 4.68
N THR A 231 11.54 10.07 4.21
CA THR A 231 10.79 10.27 2.95
C THR A 231 9.55 11.16 3.10
N GLY A 232 9.09 11.43 4.33
CA GLY A 232 7.79 12.05 4.57
C GLY A 232 6.61 11.11 4.25
N VAL A 233 6.89 9.82 4.00
CA VAL A 233 5.89 8.78 3.80
C VAL A 233 5.76 7.95 5.06
N TYR A 234 4.54 7.76 5.49
CA TYR A 234 4.20 6.99 6.69
C TYR A 234 3.51 5.69 6.28
N ALA A 235 3.94 4.58 6.86
CA ALA A 235 3.35 3.26 6.67
C ALA A 235 2.83 2.67 7.99
N PRO A 236 1.85 1.75 7.94
CA PRO A 236 1.36 1.08 9.14
C PRO A 236 2.46 0.22 9.79
N VAL A 237 2.65 0.37 11.09
CA VAL A 237 3.48 -0.56 11.89
C VAL A 237 2.65 -1.44 12.82
N HIS A 238 1.43 -1.02 13.10
CA HIS A 238 0.46 -1.81 13.86
C HIS A 238 -0.95 -1.45 13.42
N ALA A 239 -1.81 -2.47 13.28
CA ALA A 239 -3.24 -2.24 13.08
C ALA A 239 -4.08 -3.26 13.84
N THR A 240 -5.23 -2.83 14.33
CA THR A 240 -6.27 -3.70 14.90
C THR A 240 -7.58 -3.44 14.18
N ILE A 241 -8.25 -4.51 13.75
CA ILE A 241 -9.49 -4.45 12.99
C ILE A 241 -10.51 -5.32 13.72
N GLY A 242 -11.50 -4.69 14.33
CA GLY A 242 -12.64 -5.40 14.91
C GLY A 242 -13.49 -6.01 13.80
N THR A 243 -13.82 -7.29 13.89
CA THR A 243 -14.75 -7.99 13.01
C THR A 243 -15.92 -8.56 13.82
N GLN A 244 -16.95 -9.08 13.15
CA GLN A 244 -18.08 -9.72 13.84
C GLN A 244 -17.69 -10.94 14.71
N ILE A 245 -16.60 -11.60 14.35
CA ILE A 245 -16.16 -12.87 14.96
C ILE A 245 -14.86 -12.73 15.77
N GLY A 246 -14.29 -11.53 15.86
CA GLY A 246 -13.06 -11.29 16.62
C GLY A 246 -12.23 -10.18 16.06
N THR A 247 -11.05 -9.98 16.62
CA THR A 247 -10.11 -8.94 16.22
C THR A 247 -8.98 -9.52 15.38
N ILE A 248 -8.74 -8.90 14.22
CA ILE A 248 -7.53 -9.12 13.43
C ILE A 248 -6.50 -8.10 13.90
N THR A 249 -5.26 -8.55 14.15
CA THR A 249 -4.14 -7.68 14.45
C THR A 249 -3.04 -7.88 13.41
N VAL A 250 -2.55 -6.79 12.87
CA VAL A 250 -1.37 -6.72 12.00
C VAL A 250 -0.28 -6.01 12.76
N ARG A 251 0.93 -6.59 12.82
CA ARG A 251 2.05 -5.98 13.53
C ARG A 251 3.33 -6.13 12.73
N ALA A 252 4.04 -5.02 12.51
CA ALA A 252 5.38 -5.04 11.96
C ALA A 252 6.33 -5.75 12.93
N ARG A 253 7.18 -6.61 12.40
CA ARG A 253 8.24 -7.35 13.10
C ARG A 253 9.60 -6.85 12.67
N ARG A 254 9.70 -6.33 11.45
CA ARG A 254 10.89 -5.75 10.87
C ARG A 254 10.49 -4.55 10.00
N PHE A 255 11.30 -3.53 10.01
CA PHE A 255 11.10 -2.31 9.21
C PHE A 255 12.45 -1.63 9.06
N GLU A 256 13.23 -2.05 8.07
CA GLU A 256 14.63 -1.64 7.94
C GLU A 256 14.97 -1.20 6.51
N ALA A 257 15.88 -0.25 6.39
CA ALA A 257 16.56 0.08 5.14
C ALA A 257 17.66 -0.95 4.88
N LEU A 258 17.84 -1.32 3.59
CA LEU A 258 18.85 -2.27 3.10
C LEU A 258 19.94 -1.55 2.30
#